data_e5142a133192fdb164578364619a5f08
#
_entry.id   e5142a133192fdb164578364619a5f08
#
_cell.length_a   1.000
_cell.length_b   1.000
_cell.length_c   1.000
_cell.angle_alpha   90.00
_cell.angle_beta   90.00
_cell.angle_gamma   90.00
#
_symmetry.space_group_name_H-M   'P 1'
#
loop_
_entity.id
_entity.type
_entity.pdbx_description
1 polymer ?
#
loop_
_entity_poly.entity_id
_entity_poly.type
_entity_poly.pdbx_seq_one_letter_code
_entity_poly.pdbx_strand_id
1 'polypeptide(L)'
;MVAGAIGSLGPAVMVNSAAVADLVSTAMTKSRQLDRGNANPGSIGASFESFDLEIWEDAGQLDARTARRSRRLEQLNIWRNAIAHQDFDFSRHQLEVLGDVSGLDLRRVRAFRSCCDQLAGTFDRVLARHLESIVGARPW
;
A
#
# COMPACT_ATOMS: atom_id res chain seq x y z
N MET A 1 -16.00 56.94 -19.56
CA MET A 1 -14.94 56.56 -18.62
C MET A 1 -15.42 55.36 -17.85
N VAL A 2 -14.94 54.17 -18.18
CA VAL A 2 -15.27 52.94 -17.47
C VAL A 2 -14.00 52.46 -16.80
N ALA A 3 -13.94 52.51 -15.47
CA ALA A 3 -12.84 52.03 -14.69
C ALA A 3 -13.01 50.50 -14.51
N GLY A 4 -12.11 49.75 -15.09
CA GLY A 4 -12.06 48.29 -14.93
C GLY A 4 -11.58 47.89 -13.54
N ALA A 5 -12.36 47.07 -12.83
CA ALA A 5 -11.99 46.45 -11.60
C ALA A 5 -11.00 45.33 -11.89
N ILE A 6 -9.74 45.50 -11.48
CA ILE A 6 -8.74 44.45 -11.47
C ILE A 6 -9.04 43.54 -10.27
N GLY A 7 -9.55 42.35 -10.56
CA GLY A 7 -9.79 41.30 -9.55
C GLY A 7 -8.46 40.90 -8.90
N SER A 8 -8.41 41.01 -7.57
CA SER A 8 -7.34 40.50 -6.73
C SER A 8 -7.22 39.00 -6.89
N LEU A 9 -6.14 38.53 -7.53
CA LEU A 9 -5.71 37.14 -7.49
C LEU A 9 -5.28 36.86 -6.05
N GLY A 10 -6.02 35.96 -5.39
CA GLY A 10 -5.66 35.46 -4.07
C GLY A 10 -4.24 34.88 -4.03
N PRO A 11 -3.62 34.80 -2.85
CA PRO A 11 -2.24 34.32 -2.73
C PRO A 11 -2.14 32.90 -3.27
N ALA A 12 -1.39 32.75 -4.37
CA ALA A 12 -0.96 31.45 -4.83
C ALA A 12 -0.16 30.81 -3.68
N VAL A 13 -0.64 29.69 -3.16
CA VAL A 13 0.12 28.89 -2.20
C VAL A 13 1.36 28.42 -2.93
N MET A 14 2.46 29.12 -2.70
CA MET A 14 3.79 28.69 -3.17
C MET A 14 4.14 27.43 -2.37
N VAL A 15 3.78 26.29 -2.90
CA VAL A 15 4.29 25.00 -2.38
C VAL A 15 5.80 25.11 -2.45
N ASN A 16 6.45 25.16 -1.30
CA ASN A 16 7.90 25.25 -1.25
C ASN A 16 8.48 23.95 -1.85
N SER A 17 8.88 24.04 -3.11
CA SER A 17 9.41 22.92 -3.89
C SER A 17 10.60 22.22 -3.19
N ALA A 18 11.36 22.96 -2.38
CA ALA A 18 12.46 22.41 -1.58
C ALA A 18 11.94 21.52 -0.46
N ALA A 19 10.85 21.88 0.24
CA ALA A 19 10.25 21.05 1.30
C ALA A 19 9.63 19.78 0.72
N VAL A 20 9.00 19.85 -0.46
CA VAL A 20 8.48 18.67 -1.16
C VAL A 20 9.63 17.78 -1.64
N ALA A 21 10.71 18.34 -2.19
CA ALA A 21 11.88 17.60 -2.60
C ALA A 21 12.58 16.90 -1.42
N ASP A 22 12.65 17.54 -0.26
CA ASP A 22 13.22 16.98 0.97
C ASP A 22 12.35 15.86 1.54
N LEU A 23 11.03 16.03 1.55
CA LEU A 23 10.07 14.97 1.91
C LEU A 23 10.18 13.76 0.99
N VAL A 24 10.24 13.98 -0.32
CA VAL A 24 10.41 12.90 -1.31
C VAL A 24 11.76 12.23 -1.16
N SER A 25 12.85 12.99 -0.95
CA SER A 25 14.19 12.44 -0.72
C SER A 25 14.26 11.62 0.56
N THR A 26 13.67 12.10 1.64
CA THR A 26 13.59 11.40 2.92
C THR A 26 12.76 10.13 2.81
N ALA A 27 11.61 10.21 2.13
CA ALA A 27 10.76 9.06 1.84
C ALA A 27 11.47 8.02 0.96
N MET A 28 12.18 8.45 -0.09
CA MET A 28 12.97 7.56 -0.95
C MET A 28 14.16 6.93 -0.22
N THR A 29 14.78 7.63 0.72
CA THR A 29 15.89 7.08 1.52
C THR A 29 15.38 6.04 2.52
N LYS A 30 14.20 6.27 3.13
CA LYS A 30 13.52 5.26 3.94
C LYS A 30 13.00 4.09 3.09
N SER A 31 12.55 4.34 1.87
CA SER A 31 12.04 3.33 0.92
C SER A 31 13.11 2.33 0.46
N ARG A 32 14.41 2.64 0.58
CA ARG A 32 15.46 1.62 0.39
C ARG A 32 15.39 0.45 1.36
N GLN A 33 14.64 0.58 2.45
CA GLN A 33 14.30 -0.55 3.32
C GLN A 33 13.16 -1.42 2.75
N LEU A 34 12.32 -0.90 1.87
CA LEU A 34 11.27 -1.66 1.16
C LEU A 34 11.85 -2.75 0.26
N ASP A 35 12.98 -2.49 -0.40
CA ASP A 35 13.66 -3.46 -1.25
C ASP A 35 14.23 -4.66 -0.47
N ARG A 36 14.38 -4.55 0.84
CA ARG A 36 14.88 -5.61 1.72
C ARG A 36 13.79 -6.32 2.52
N GLY A 37 12.56 -5.80 2.47
CA GLY A 37 11.43 -6.34 3.22
C GLY A 37 10.66 -7.39 2.43
N ASN A 38 10.23 -8.45 3.11
CA ASN A 38 9.20 -9.32 2.58
C ASN A 38 7.90 -8.51 2.43
N ALA A 39 7.21 -8.66 1.30
CA ALA A 39 5.90 -8.05 1.06
C ALA A 39 4.81 -8.74 1.91
N ASN A 40 5.00 -8.78 3.23
CA ASN A 40 4.00 -9.24 4.19
C ASN A 40 3.10 -8.07 4.63
N PRO A 41 1.90 -8.35 5.14
CA PRO A 41 0.97 -7.30 5.56
C PRO A 41 1.54 -6.30 6.57
N GLY A 42 2.35 -6.76 7.53
CA GLY A 42 2.98 -5.88 8.53
C GLY A 42 3.99 -4.91 7.91
N SER A 43 4.88 -5.40 7.04
CA SER A 43 5.86 -4.55 6.36
C SER A 43 5.19 -3.52 5.43
N ILE A 44 4.10 -3.90 4.76
CA ILE A 44 3.31 -2.99 3.94
C ILE A 44 2.70 -1.90 4.81
N GLY A 45 2.03 -2.26 5.92
CA GLY A 45 1.46 -1.29 6.85
C GLY A 45 2.49 -0.28 7.34
N ALA A 46 3.60 -0.77 7.90
CA ALA A 46 4.70 0.06 8.41
C ALA A 46 5.28 1.01 7.34
N SER A 47 5.27 0.62 6.08
CA SER A 47 5.73 1.47 4.98
C SER A 47 4.79 2.66 4.76
N PHE A 48 3.48 2.45 4.86
CA PHE A 48 2.49 3.51 4.67
C PHE A 48 2.29 4.40 5.91
N GLU A 49 2.52 3.88 7.12
CA GLU A 49 2.54 4.68 8.36
C GLU A 49 3.53 5.84 8.28
N SER A 50 4.63 5.70 7.53
CA SER A 50 5.59 6.79 7.32
C SER A 50 5.01 7.99 6.54
N PHE A 51 3.86 7.84 5.94
CA PHE A 51 3.09 8.85 5.21
C PHE A 51 1.79 9.22 5.93
N ASP A 52 1.66 8.91 7.23
CA ASP A 52 0.43 9.10 8.01
C ASP A 52 -0.79 8.38 7.40
N LEU A 53 -0.58 7.20 6.81
CA LEU A 53 -1.61 6.45 6.14
C LEU A 53 -1.77 5.05 6.74
N GLU A 54 -2.93 4.80 7.33
CA GLU A 54 -3.32 3.49 7.86
C GLU A 54 -3.90 2.63 6.74
N ILE A 55 -3.02 2.22 5.82
CA ILE A 55 -3.41 1.61 4.52
C ILE A 55 -4.39 0.43 4.67
N TRP A 56 -4.24 -0.39 5.70
CA TRP A 56 -5.10 -1.56 5.90
C TRP A 56 -6.48 -1.19 6.43
N GLU A 57 -6.57 -0.20 7.32
CA GLU A 57 -7.83 0.31 7.85
C GLU A 57 -8.60 1.03 6.75
N ASP A 58 -7.97 1.96 6.06
CA ASP A 58 -8.57 2.72 4.96
C ASP A 58 -9.01 1.81 3.80
N ALA A 59 -8.19 0.81 3.44
CA ALA A 59 -8.56 -0.19 2.45
C ALA A 59 -9.73 -1.07 2.93
N GLY A 60 -9.81 -1.37 4.22
CA GLY A 60 -10.92 -2.10 4.83
C GLY A 60 -12.24 -1.34 4.76
N GLN A 61 -12.20 -0.02 4.93
CA GLN A 61 -13.37 0.85 4.76
C GLN A 61 -13.86 0.90 3.31
N LEU A 62 -12.95 0.81 2.34
CA LEU A 62 -13.28 0.78 0.92
C LEU A 62 -13.78 -0.57 0.41
N ASP A 63 -13.25 -1.64 0.96
CA ASP A 63 -13.58 -3.01 0.55
C ASP A 63 -13.50 -3.97 1.74
N ALA A 64 -14.65 -4.45 2.18
CA ALA A 64 -14.77 -5.38 3.30
C ALA A 64 -14.00 -6.71 3.11
N ARG A 65 -13.57 -7.01 1.88
CA ARG A 65 -12.74 -8.20 1.58
C ARG A 65 -11.26 -7.99 1.88
N THR A 66 -10.83 -6.79 2.25
CA THR A 66 -9.42 -6.45 2.49
C THR A 66 -8.79 -7.36 3.55
N ALA A 67 -9.45 -7.60 4.68
CA ALA A 67 -8.95 -8.49 5.74
C ALA A 67 -8.68 -9.92 5.22
N ARG A 68 -9.60 -10.47 4.41
CA ARG A 68 -9.41 -11.78 3.79
C ARG A 68 -8.26 -11.81 2.79
N ARG A 69 -8.07 -10.71 2.05
CA ARG A 69 -6.97 -10.58 1.08
C ARG A 69 -5.63 -10.40 1.79
N SER A 70 -5.57 -9.65 2.88
CA SER A 70 -4.39 -9.51 3.73
C SER A 70 -3.92 -10.88 4.23
N ARG A 71 -4.84 -11.71 4.75
CA ARG A 71 -4.51 -13.09 5.14
C ARG A 71 -3.99 -13.94 3.98
N ARG A 72 -4.54 -13.79 2.78
CA ARG A 72 -4.03 -14.49 1.59
C ARG A 72 -2.63 -14.04 1.17
N LEU A 73 -2.34 -12.75 1.32
CA LEU A 73 -1.00 -12.22 1.08
C LEU A 73 0.01 -12.81 2.09
N GLU A 74 -0.39 -12.97 3.34
CA GLU A 74 0.43 -13.63 4.36
C GLU A 74 0.68 -15.11 4.01
N GLN A 75 -0.34 -15.84 3.59
CA GLN A 75 -0.20 -17.23 3.09
C GLN A 75 0.77 -17.30 1.91
N LEU A 76 0.65 -16.39 0.94
CA LEU A 76 1.57 -16.32 -0.20
C LEU A 76 3.02 -16.09 0.26
N ASN A 77 3.23 -15.23 1.24
CA ASN A 77 4.54 -14.93 1.77
C ASN A 77 5.17 -16.14 2.48
N ILE A 78 4.38 -16.90 3.24
CA ILE A 78 4.82 -18.17 3.85
C ILE A 78 5.28 -19.16 2.77
N TRP A 79 4.48 -19.38 1.74
CA TRP A 79 4.81 -20.26 0.63
C TRP A 79 6.05 -19.80 -0.14
N ARG A 80 6.14 -18.49 -0.44
CA ARG A 80 7.31 -17.91 -1.11
C ARG A 80 8.60 -18.17 -0.32
N ASN A 81 8.56 -17.98 0.99
CA ASN A 81 9.72 -18.21 1.85
C ASN A 81 10.08 -19.68 1.92
N ALA A 82 9.10 -20.58 2.07
CA ALA A 82 9.33 -22.02 2.08
C ALA A 82 10.00 -22.50 0.78
N ILE A 83 9.56 -22.01 -0.36
CA ILE A 83 10.15 -22.33 -1.67
C ILE A 83 11.56 -21.75 -1.79
N ALA A 84 11.75 -20.47 -1.42
CA ALA A 84 13.03 -19.79 -1.56
C ALA A 84 14.13 -20.43 -0.70
N HIS A 85 13.78 -20.90 0.49
CA HIS A 85 14.71 -21.55 1.42
C HIS A 85 14.70 -23.09 1.33
N GLN A 86 13.82 -23.65 0.50
CA GLN A 86 13.59 -25.12 0.40
C GLN A 86 13.25 -25.74 1.77
N ASP A 87 12.61 -24.96 2.63
CA ASP A 87 12.21 -25.33 3.98
C ASP A 87 10.68 -25.35 4.08
N PHE A 88 10.13 -26.54 4.20
CA PHE A 88 8.69 -26.81 4.30
C PHE A 88 8.28 -27.29 5.70
N ASP A 89 9.15 -27.12 6.69
CA ASP A 89 8.82 -27.37 8.09
C ASP A 89 8.14 -26.15 8.69
N PHE A 90 6.83 -26.08 8.50
CA PHE A 90 6.02 -24.95 8.94
C PHE A 90 5.84 -24.96 10.45
N SER A 91 6.13 -23.82 11.08
CA SER A 91 5.81 -23.60 12.49
C SER A 91 4.30 -23.70 12.76
N ARG A 92 3.91 -23.93 14.01
CA ARG A 92 2.50 -23.98 14.40
C ARG A 92 1.73 -22.74 13.97
N HIS A 93 2.29 -21.55 14.14
CA HIS A 93 1.68 -20.30 13.70
C HIS A 93 1.48 -20.25 12.19
N GLN A 94 2.49 -20.66 11.41
CA GLN A 94 2.37 -20.71 9.95
C GLN A 94 1.27 -21.69 9.51
N LEU A 95 1.16 -22.84 10.15
CA LEU A 95 0.09 -23.81 9.89
C LEU A 95 -1.30 -23.23 10.20
N GLU A 96 -1.44 -22.44 11.28
CA GLU A 96 -2.69 -21.73 11.62
C GLU A 96 -3.06 -20.70 10.56
N VAL A 97 -2.08 -19.95 10.02
CA VAL A 97 -2.31 -18.99 8.93
C VAL A 97 -2.67 -19.70 7.64
N LEU A 98 -1.94 -20.77 7.28
CA LEU A 98 -2.18 -21.56 6.07
C LEU A 98 -3.53 -22.27 6.12
N GLY A 99 -3.96 -22.77 7.30
CA GLY A 99 -5.20 -23.51 7.45
C GLY A 99 -5.25 -24.73 6.52
N ASP A 100 -6.35 -24.88 5.75
CA ASP A 100 -6.53 -25.97 4.79
C ASP A 100 -5.60 -25.89 3.55
N VAL A 101 -4.69 -24.91 3.51
CA VAL A 101 -3.75 -24.70 2.39
C VAL A 101 -2.53 -25.62 2.56
N SER A 102 -2.75 -26.93 2.69
CA SER A 102 -1.71 -27.94 2.88
C SER A 102 -0.88 -28.22 1.62
N GLY A 103 -1.23 -27.66 0.47
CA GLY A 103 -0.50 -27.83 -0.78
C GLY A 103 -0.61 -26.59 -1.67
N LEU A 104 0.42 -26.35 -2.47
CA LEU A 104 0.45 -25.30 -3.48
C LEU A 104 0.15 -25.89 -4.86
N ASP A 105 -0.97 -25.49 -5.46
CA ASP A 105 -1.35 -25.84 -6.81
C ASP A 105 -1.49 -24.61 -7.72
N LEU A 106 -1.61 -24.80 -9.01
CA LEU A 106 -1.73 -23.72 -9.99
C LEU A 106 -2.99 -22.85 -9.76
N ARG A 107 -4.08 -23.43 -9.27
CA ARG A 107 -5.31 -22.72 -8.97
C ARG A 107 -5.07 -21.74 -7.80
N ARG A 108 -4.34 -22.15 -6.78
CA ARG A 108 -3.97 -21.29 -5.64
C ARG A 108 -3.03 -20.18 -6.05
N VAL A 109 -2.04 -20.46 -6.89
CA VAL A 109 -1.12 -19.44 -7.43
C VAL A 109 -1.92 -18.37 -8.20
N ARG A 110 -2.87 -18.77 -9.03
CA ARG A 110 -3.77 -17.83 -9.74
C ARG A 110 -4.64 -17.02 -8.77
N ALA A 111 -5.14 -17.65 -7.70
CA ALA A 111 -5.92 -16.96 -6.68
C ALA A 111 -5.10 -15.96 -5.88
N PHE A 112 -3.82 -16.24 -5.59
CA PHE A 112 -2.91 -15.29 -4.97
C PHE A 112 -2.64 -14.10 -5.87
N ARG A 113 -2.37 -14.33 -7.15
CA ARG A 113 -2.19 -13.25 -8.14
C ARG A 113 -3.41 -12.33 -8.18
N SER A 114 -4.60 -12.90 -8.35
CA SER A 114 -5.86 -12.12 -8.36
C SER A 114 -6.06 -11.34 -7.05
N CYS A 115 -5.65 -11.91 -5.92
CA CYS A 115 -5.68 -11.24 -4.63
C CYS A 115 -4.76 -10.01 -4.58
N CYS A 116 -3.52 -10.15 -5.05
CA CYS A 116 -2.56 -9.05 -5.13
C CYS A 116 -3.06 -7.92 -6.05
N ASP A 117 -3.58 -8.27 -7.25
CA ASP A 117 -4.13 -7.30 -8.19
C ASP A 117 -5.29 -6.49 -7.56
N GLN A 118 -6.17 -7.17 -6.82
CA GLN A 118 -7.29 -6.52 -6.14
C GLN A 118 -6.84 -5.64 -4.96
N LEU A 119 -5.83 -6.06 -4.20
CA LEU A 119 -5.24 -5.23 -3.14
C LEU A 119 -4.58 -3.99 -3.73
N ALA A 120 -3.78 -4.13 -4.78
CA ALA A 120 -3.15 -3.01 -5.46
C ALA A 120 -4.20 -1.98 -5.90
N GLY A 121 -5.26 -2.41 -6.60
CA GLY A 121 -6.33 -1.50 -7.00
C GLY A 121 -7.11 -0.87 -5.83
N THR A 122 -7.14 -1.51 -4.65
CA THR A 122 -7.74 -0.91 -3.46
C THR A 122 -6.80 0.13 -2.86
N PHE A 123 -5.51 -0.16 -2.77
CA PHE A 123 -4.49 0.76 -2.29
C PHE A 123 -4.36 2.00 -3.18
N ASP A 124 -4.41 1.85 -4.51
CA ASP A 124 -4.44 2.98 -5.44
C ASP A 124 -5.59 3.94 -5.14
N ARG A 125 -6.78 3.41 -4.82
CA ARG A 125 -7.94 4.24 -4.46
C ARG A 125 -7.78 4.94 -3.11
N VAL A 126 -7.16 4.27 -2.12
CA VAL A 126 -6.83 4.89 -0.83
C VAL A 126 -5.84 6.02 -1.04
N LEU A 127 -4.75 5.76 -1.77
CA LEU A 127 -3.71 6.74 -2.09
C LEU A 127 -4.28 7.95 -2.84
N ALA A 128 -5.12 7.71 -3.86
CA ALA A 128 -5.75 8.78 -4.61
C ALA A 128 -6.58 9.70 -3.70
N ARG A 129 -7.38 9.13 -2.79
CA ARG A 129 -8.16 9.91 -1.81
C ARG A 129 -7.28 10.69 -0.84
N HIS A 130 -6.24 10.06 -0.34
CA HIS A 130 -5.30 10.69 0.59
C HIS A 130 -4.59 11.88 -0.09
N LEU A 131 -4.08 11.70 -1.29
CA LEU A 131 -3.45 12.77 -2.07
C LEU A 131 -4.45 13.88 -2.43
N GLU A 132 -5.68 13.54 -2.81
CA GLU A 132 -6.74 14.51 -3.06
C GLU A 132 -7.01 15.39 -1.84
N SER A 133 -6.99 14.81 -0.63
CA SER A 133 -7.17 15.55 0.62
C SER A 133 -6.03 16.53 0.92
N ILE A 134 -4.81 16.22 0.48
CA ILE A 134 -3.61 17.05 0.70
C ILE A 134 -3.49 18.14 -0.38
N VAL A 135 -3.72 17.79 -1.63
CA VAL A 135 -3.45 18.65 -2.80
C VAL A 135 -4.69 19.45 -3.19
N GLY A 136 -5.89 19.05 -2.75
CA GLY A 136 -7.16 19.68 -3.10
C GLY A 136 -7.62 19.37 -4.54
N ALA A 137 -6.93 18.48 -5.25
CA ALA A 137 -7.27 18.04 -6.60
C ALA A 137 -7.01 16.55 -6.76
N ARG A 138 -7.80 15.89 -7.59
CA ARG A 138 -7.64 14.48 -7.88
C ARG A 138 -6.35 14.23 -8.63
N PRO A 139 -5.45 13.33 -8.16
CA PRO A 139 -4.12 13.17 -8.75
C PRO A 139 -4.12 12.43 -10.09
N TRP A 140 -5.11 11.54 -10.36
CA TRP A 140 -5.30 10.79 -11.61
C TRP A 140 -6.76 10.37 -11.84
#